data_aaba31b2ff585b01e255c5dd62ed5901
#
_entry.id   aaba31b2ff585b01e255c5dd62ed5901
#
_cell.length_a   1.000
_cell.length_b   1.000
_cell.length_c   1.000
_cell.angle_alpha   90.00
_cell.angle_beta   90.00
_cell.angle_gamma   90.00
#
_symmetry.space_group_name_H-M   'P 1'
#
loop_
_entity.id
_entity.type
_entity.pdbx_description
1 polymer ?
#
loop_
_entity_poly.entity_id
_entity_poly.type
_entity_poly.pdbx_seq_one_letter_code
_entity_poly.pdbx_strand_id
1 'polypeptide(L)'
;TLYQVIRHGDQMNPKRRSAVRTWMIVWIIAAATQFFNSRLLLVGYATALGMMILFFELENPEANLDRETGAFNSHALLEYMRQEYEKDHTFAVLLISLGQYQSSGFAIRQVEFVLRWIVKYLQSISGIKVFKNVERELVVVCPDEETLEHALEKIKERFEGAWNIEEDGKGGTVTLEPVYLIMPDSTVARGAEEVFHLFKYFKVEN
;
A
#
# COMPACT_ATOMS: atom_id res chain seq x y z
N THR A 1 -26.69 11.48 0.64
CA THR A 1 -25.22 11.64 0.80
C THR A 1 -24.84 12.10 2.20
N LEU A 2 -25.32 13.24 2.71
CA LEU A 2 -25.03 13.72 4.08
C LEU A 2 -25.57 12.78 5.16
N TYR A 3 -26.80 12.29 4.95
CA TYR A 3 -27.46 11.30 5.80
C TYR A 3 -26.70 9.96 5.88
N GLN A 4 -26.08 9.53 4.78
CA GLN A 4 -25.26 8.31 4.76
C GLN A 4 -23.95 8.46 5.56
N VAL A 5 -23.29 9.62 5.52
CA VAL A 5 -22.07 9.91 6.29
C VAL A 5 -22.36 9.92 7.80
N ILE A 6 -23.52 10.45 8.20
CA ILE A 6 -23.93 10.47 9.61
C ILE A 6 -24.32 9.06 10.10
N ARG A 7 -24.99 8.27 9.28
CA ARG A 7 -25.50 6.95 9.66
C ARG A 7 -24.45 5.82 9.61
N HIS A 8 -23.45 5.95 8.74
CA HIS A 8 -22.40 4.95 8.55
C HIS A 8 -21.01 5.46 8.95
N GLY A 9 -20.93 6.53 9.73
CA GLY A 9 -19.69 7.16 10.18
C GLY A 9 -18.77 6.25 10.99
N ASP A 10 -19.31 5.19 11.59
CA ASP A 10 -18.55 4.23 12.38
C ASP A 10 -17.73 3.25 11.52
N GLN A 11 -18.04 3.14 10.23
CA GLN A 11 -17.30 2.31 9.27
C GLN A 11 -16.21 3.10 8.51
N MET A 12 -16.10 4.42 8.75
CA MET A 12 -15.09 5.26 8.09
C MET A 12 -13.83 5.37 8.94
N ASN A 13 -12.69 5.34 8.29
CA ASN A 13 -11.39 5.64 8.90
C ASN A 13 -11.48 6.95 9.71
N PRO A 14 -11.02 6.99 10.98
CA PRO A 14 -11.18 8.13 11.88
C PRO A 14 -10.61 9.45 11.31
N LYS A 15 -9.55 9.39 10.49
CA LYS A 15 -9.01 10.56 9.78
C LYS A 15 -10.01 11.13 8.77
N ARG A 16 -10.61 10.27 7.97
CA ARG A 16 -11.64 10.68 6.97
C ARG A 16 -12.87 11.28 7.65
N ARG A 17 -13.32 10.67 8.75
CA ARG A 17 -14.44 11.17 9.56
C ARG A 17 -14.13 12.56 10.13
N SER A 18 -12.90 12.78 10.62
CA SER A 18 -12.47 14.08 11.13
C SER A 18 -12.43 15.14 10.03
N ALA A 19 -11.87 14.85 8.86
CA ALA A 19 -11.80 15.80 7.73
C ALA A 19 -13.20 16.24 7.28
N VAL A 20 -14.12 15.29 7.08
CA VAL A 20 -15.51 15.58 6.69
C VAL A 20 -16.22 16.42 7.75
N ARG A 21 -16.05 16.08 9.04
CA ARG A 21 -16.65 16.85 10.14
C ARG A 21 -16.13 18.26 10.22
N THR A 22 -14.81 18.46 10.10
CA THR A 22 -14.18 19.78 10.10
C THR A 22 -14.67 20.63 8.94
N TRP A 23 -14.72 20.04 7.74
CA TRP A 23 -15.27 20.73 6.57
C TRP A 23 -16.73 21.17 6.76
N MET A 24 -17.58 20.29 7.31
CA MET A 24 -18.98 20.63 7.59
C MET A 24 -19.12 21.80 8.56
N ILE A 25 -18.31 21.84 9.63
CA ILE A 25 -18.31 22.95 10.58
C ILE A 25 -17.92 24.26 9.90
N VAL A 26 -16.84 24.26 9.13
CA VAL A 26 -16.38 25.45 8.39
C VAL A 26 -17.44 25.93 7.40
N TRP A 27 -18.11 25.00 6.71
CA TRP A 27 -19.17 25.34 5.77
C TRP A 27 -20.38 25.96 6.44
N ILE A 28 -20.82 25.43 7.60
CA ILE A 28 -21.94 25.98 8.39
C ILE A 28 -21.60 27.39 8.90
N ILE A 29 -20.38 27.63 9.39
CA ILE A 29 -19.94 28.94 9.85
C ILE A 29 -19.92 29.92 8.67
N ALA A 30 -19.40 29.54 7.51
CA ALA A 30 -19.38 30.35 6.31
C ALA A 30 -20.80 30.70 5.82
N ALA A 31 -21.73 29.74 5.84
CA ALA A 31 -23.14 29.95 5.47
C ALA A 31 -23.84 30.93 6.45
N ALA A 32 -23.65 30.75 7.75
CA ALA A 32 -24.19 31.62 8.75
C ALA A 32 -23.67 33.08 8.60
N THR A 33 -22.35 33.25 8.39
CA THR A 33 -21.74 34.56 8.20
C THR A 33 -22.24 35.23 6.92
N GLN A 34 -22.38 34.48 5.83
CA GLN A 34 -22.92 34.99 4.57
C GLN A 34 -24.40 35.38 4.67
N PHE A 35 -25.18 34.68 5.51
CA PHE A 35 -26.59 35.06 5.76
C PHE A 35 -26.70 36.45 6.36
N PHE A 36 -25.81 36.81 7.32
CA PHE A 36 -25.79 38.14 7.91
C PHE A 36 -25.13 39.20 7.03
N ASN A 37 -24.23 38.82 6.12
CA ASN A 37 -23.56 39.73 5.20
C ASN A 37 -23.49 39.12 3.79
N SER A 38 -24.54 39.35 3.01
CA SER A 38 -24.69 38.80 1.65
C SER A 38 -23.69 39.30 0.63
N ARG A 39 -22.87 40.31 0.97
CA ARG A 39 -21.77 40.77 0.11
C ARG A 39 -20.55 39.86 0.14
N LEU A 40 -20.46 38.98 1.10
CA LEU A 40 -19.35 38.04 1.24
C LEU A 40 -19.70 36.73 0.57
N LEU A 41 -18.93 36.30 -0.42
CA LEU A 41 -19.09 35.00 -1.09
C LEU A 41 -18.34 33.85 -0.34
N LEU A 42 -18.54 33.78 0.98
CA LEU A 42 -17.81 32.85 1.85
C LEU A 42 -18.15 31.37 1.60
N VAL A 43 -19.41 31.07 1.26
CA VAL A 43 -19.85 29.69 1.00
C VAL A 43 -19.12 29.11 -0.21
N GLY A 44 -18.91 29.88 -1.27
CA GLY A 44 -18.16 29.44 -2.44
C GLY A 44 -16.70 29.08 -2.10
N TYR A 45 -16.03 29.93 -1.32
CA TYR A 45 -14.66 29.68 -0.84
C TYR A 45 -14.60 28.45 0.09
N ALA A 46 -15.52 28.35 1.05
CA ALA A 46 -15.57 27.21 1.97
C ALA A 46 -15.82 25.90 1.21
N THR A 47 -16.65 25.93 0.17
CA THR A 47 -16.90 24.74 -0.67
C THR A 47 -15.65 24.37 -1.47
N ALA A 48 -14.97 25.33 -2.10
CA ALA A 48 -13.75 25.07 -2.86
C ALA A 48 -12.62 24.54 -1.98
N LEU A 49 -12.39 25.16 -0.81
CA LEU A 49 -11.41 24.68 0.17
C LEU A 49 -11.75 23.28 0.70
N GLY A 50 -13.02 23.03 0.98
CA GLY A 50 -13.48 21.73 1.45
C GLY A 50 -13.30 20.63 0.40
N MET A 51 -13.61 20.91 -0.86
CA MET A 51 -13.33 19.99 -1.96
C MET A 51 -11.83 19.69 -2.09
N MET A 52 -10.98 20.71 -1.95
CA MET A 52 -9.53 20.54 -2.00
C MET A 52 -9.02 19.67 -0.84
N ILE A 53 -9.49 19.93 0.38
CA ILE A 53 -9.15 19.12 1.56
C ILE A 53 -9.62 17.67 1.38
N LEU A 54 -10.87 17.48 0.94
CA LEU A 54 -11.41 16.15 0.68
C LEU A 54 -10.63 15.43 -0.43
N PHE A 55 -10.22 16.13 -1.48
CA PHE A 55 -9.41 15.57 -2.55
C PHE A 55 -8.05 15.06 -2.01
N PHE A 56 -7.35 15.87 -1.22
CA PHE A 56 -6.07 15.46 -0.64
C PHE A 56 -6.19 14.33 0.38
N GLU A 57 -7.25 14.30 1.17
CA GLU A 57 -7.46 13.28 2.20
C GLU A 57 -8.10 11.98 1.67
N LEU A 58 -8.97 12.10 0.65
CA LEU A 58 -9.73 10.95 0.15
C LEU A 58 -9.18 10.36 -1.14
N GLU A 59 -8.58 11.18 -1.99
CA GLU A 59 -8.21 10.83 -3.37
C GLU A 59 -6.72 11.02 -3.67
N ASN A 60 -5.84 11.03 -2.67
CA ASN A 60 -4.42 10.95 -3.00
C ASN A 60 -3.99 9.47 -3.07
N PRO A 61 -4.37 8.73 -4.13
CA PRO A 61 -3.96 7.33 -4.32
C PRO A 61 -2.44 7.22 -4.46
N GLU A 62 -1.77 8.31 -4.90
CA GLU A 62 -0.32 8.37 -5.02
C GLU A 62 0.41 8.34 -3.67
N ALA A 63 -0.26 8.77 -2.57
CA ALA A 63 0.33 8.67 -1.23
C ALA A 63 0.54 7.23 -0.76
N ASN A 64 -0.21 6.29 -1.34
CA ASN A 64 -0.18 4.87 -0.98
C ASN A 64 0.60 4.01 -1.99
N LEU A 65 1.06 4.59 -3.09
CA LEU A 65 1.82 3.89 -4.12
C LEU A 65 3.30 4.27 -4.07
N ASP A 66 4.15 3.30 -4.31
CA ASP A 66 5.54 3.52 -4.65
C ASP A 66 5.64 3.88 -6.15
N ARG A 67 6.09 5.11 -6.43
CA ARG A 67 6.12 5.65 -7.80
C ARG A 67 7.06 4.90 -8.74
N GLU A 68 8.06 4.25 -8.20
CA GLU A 68 9.08 3.58 -8.98
C GLU A 68 8.64 2.19 -9.42
N THR A 69 7.98 1.46 -8.54
CA THR A 69 7.58 0.07 -8.80
C THR A 69 6.10 -0.09 -9.14
N GLY A 70 5.24 0.87 -8.74
CA GLY A 70 3.79 0.75 -8.89
C GLY A 70 3.13 -0.18 -7.86
N ALA A 71 3.89 -0.70 -6.89
CA ALA A 71 3.33 -1.42 -5.74
C ALA A 71 2.75 -0.45 -4.71
N PHE A 72 1.94 -0.95 -3.79
CA PHE A 72 1.61 -0.19 -2.58
C PHE A 72 2.87 0.00 -1.72
N ASN A 73 3.01 1.14 -1.07
CA ASN A 73 4.17 1.44 -0.22
C ASN A 73 4.02 0.87 1.20
N SER A 74 5.07 0.99 2.01
CA SER A 74 5.11 0.50 3.40
C SER A 74 4.06 1.14 4.31
N HIS A 75 3.68 2.40 4.06
CA HIS A 75 2.61 3.06 4.80
C HIS A 75 1.26 2.39 4.50
N ALA A 76 0.98 2.12 3.22
CA ALA A 76 -0.24 1.42 2.81
C ALA A 76 -0.29 -0.02 3.37
N LEU A 77 0.87 -0.70 3.45
CA LEU A 77 0.98 -2.03 4.07
C LEU A 77 0.57 -1.98 5.54
N LEU A 78 1.13 -1.04 6.31
CA LEU A 78 0.81 -0.89 7.73
C LEU A 78 -0.68 -0.58 7.95
N GLU A 79 -1.22 0.37 7.21
CA GLU A 79 -2.64 0.73 7.30
C GLU A 79 -3.55 -0.43 6.89
N TYR A 80 -3.18 -1.21 5.86
CA TYR A 80 -3.93 -2.38 5.43
C TYR A 80 -3.95 -3.47 6.53
N MET A 81 -2.79 -3.83 7.07
CA MET A 81 -2.72 -4.83 8.14
C MET A 81 -3.47 -4.39 9.39
N ARG A 82 -3.37 -3.11 9.81
CA ARG A 82 -4.15 -2.58 10.92
C ARG A 82 -5.65 -2.74 10.71
N GLN A 83 -6.14 -2.41 9.51
CA GLN A 83 -7.55 -2.55 9.17
C GLN A 83 -8.03 -4.00 9.21
N GLU A 84 -7.20 -4.96 8.78
CA GLU A 84 -7.56 -6.37 8.85
C GLU A 84 -7.59 -6.86 10.32
N TYR A 85 -6.63 -6.46 11.16
CA TYR A 85 -6.66 -6.74 12.60
C TYR A 85 -7.87 -6.10 13.31
N GLU A 86 -8.23 -4.85 12.98
CA GLU A 86 -9.41 -4.19 13.53
C GLU A 86 -10.74 -4.88 13.18
N LYS A 87 -10.77 -5.63 12.09
CA LYS A 87 -11.94 -6.41 11.63
C LYS A 87 -11.91 -7.86 12.11
N ASP A 88 -10.91 -8.25 12.90
CA ASP A 88 -10.65 -9.65 13.29
C ASP A 88 -10.52 -10.60 12.07
N HIS A 89 -10.02 -10.09 10.95
CA HIS A 89 -9.74 -10.91 9.78
C HIS A 89 -8.35 -11.53 9.88
N THR A 90 -8.26 -12.83 9.65
CA THR A 90 -6.99 -13.50 9.46
C THR A 90 -6.46 -13.27 8.05
N PHE A 91 -5.15 -13.21 7.91
CA PHE A 91 -4.46 -13.08 6.63
C PHE A 91 -3.10 -13.73 6.71
N ALA A 92 -2.57 -14.10 5.57
CA ALA A 92 -1.24 -14.68 5.44
C ALA A 92 -0.28 -13.67 4.78
N VAL A 93 1.01 -13.73 5.13
CA VAL A 93 2.02 -12.79 4.63
C VAL A 93 3.25 -13.53 4.12
N LEU A 94 3.75 -13.09 2.96
CA LEU A 94 5.01 -13.51 2.39
C LEU A 94 5.92 -12.30 2.22
N LEU A 95 7.03 -12.24 2.94
CA LEU A 95 8.11 -11.32 2.67
C LEU A 95 9.09 -11.93 1.67
N ILE A 96 9.37 -11.23 0.60
CA ILE A 96 10.34 -11.57 -0.43
C ILE A 96 11.49 -10.58 -0.31
N SER A 97 12.64 -11.02 0.17
CA SER A 97 13.84 -10.21 0.20
C SER A 97 14.73 -10.58 -0.98
N LEU A 98 14.97 -9.61 -1.85
CA LEU A 98 15.89 -9.77 -2.97
C LEU A 98 17.30 -9.49 -2.45
N GLY A 99 18.05 -10.54 -2.16
CA GLY A 99 19.42 -10.48 -1.71
C GLY A 99 20.37 -9.75 -2.68
N GLN A 100 21.66 -9.91 -2.50
CA GLN A 100 22.62 -9.42 -3.49
C GLN A 100 22.49 -10.27 -4.74
N TYR A 101 22.00 -9.69 -5.82
CA TYR A 101 22.01 -10.37 -7.10
C TYR A 101 23.33 -10.12 -7.81
N GLN A 102 23.87 -11.18 -8.40
CA GLN A 102 25.00 -11.09 -9.28
C GLN A 102 24.52 -10.49 -10.62
N SER A 103 24.62 -9.19 -10.73
CA SER A 103 24.51 -8.54 -12.03
C SER A 103 25.85 -7.93 -12.39
N SER A 104 26.45 -8.43 -13.41
CA SER A 104 27.60 -7.80 -14.01
C SER A 104 27.19 -6.45 -14.62
N GLY A 105 27.40 -5.36 -13.89
CA GLY A 105 27.36 -4.02 -14.46
C GLY A 105 26.11 -3.17 -14.30
N PHE A 106 25.17 -3.54 -13.48
CA PHE A 106 23.94 -2.74 -13.27
C PHE A 106 24.09 -1.68 -12.17
N ALA A 107 23.86 -0.40 -12.52
CA ALA A 107 23.76 0.71 -11.59
C ALA A 107 22.47 0.64 -10.75
N ILE A 108 22.45 1.33 -9.60
CA ILE A 108 21.32 1.34 -8.63
C ILE A 108 19.95 1.61 -9.29
N ARG A 109 19.87 2.43 -10.33
CA ARG A 109 18.63 2.67 -11.10
C ARG A 109 18.02 1.42 -11.71
N GLN A 110 18.80 0.40 -11.95
CA GLN A 110 18.34 -0.85 -12.57
C GLN A 110 17.70 -1.80 -11.56
N VAL A 111 18.00 -1.67 -10.26
CA VAL A 111 17.34 -2.44 -9.19
C VAL A 111 15.84 -2.14 -9.16
N GLU A 112 15.50 -0.85 -9.18
CA GLU A 112 14.12 -0.39 -9.16
C GLU A 112 13.36 -0.83 -10.40
N PHE A 113 14.06 -0.90 -11.51
CA PHE A 113 13.49 -1.42 -12.75
C PHE A 113 13.21 -2.93 -12.67
N VAL A 114 14.13 -3.72 -12.14
CA VAL A 114 13.92 -5.14 -11.86
C VAL A 114 12.72 -5.33 -10.92
N LEU A 115 12.66 -4.56 -9.84
CA LEU A 115 11.53 -4.59 -8.91
C LEU A 115 10.20 -4.29 -9.60
N ARG A 116 10.16 -3.34 -10.53
CA ARG A 116 8.94 -3.02 -11.30
C ARG A 116 8.44 -4.23 -12.10
N TRP A 117 9.34 -4.98 -12.73
CA TRP A 117 8.98 -6.19 -13.45
C TRP A 117 8.48 -7.30 -12.53
N ILE A 118 9.14 -7.47 -11.38
CA ILE A 118 8.70 -8.41 -10.36
C ILE A 118 7.32 -8.04 -9.83
N VAL A 119 7.11 -6.78 -9.46
CA VAL A 119 5.82 -6.27 -8.98
C VAL A 119 4.73 -6.50 -10.02
N LYS A 120 4.99 -6.20 -11.30
CA LYS A 120 4.04 -6.45 -12.38
C LYS A 120 3.67 -7.92 -12.51
N TYR A 121 4.63 -8.82 -12.36
CA TYR A 121 4.37 -10.25 -12.34
C TYR A 121 3.54 -10.64 -11.11
N LEU A 122 3.93 -10.21 -9.91
CA LEU A 122 3.20 -10.51 -8.68
C LEU A 122 1.75 -10.00 -8.76
N GLN A 123 1.54 -8.81 -9.27
CA GLN A 123 0.20 -8.24 -9.47
C GLN A 123 -0.66 -9.01 -10.47
N SER A 124 -0.08 -9.84 -11.32
CA SER A 124 -0.82 -10.73 -12.23
C SER A 124 -1.37 -11.99 -11.54
N ILE A 125 -0.89 -12.29 -10.32
CA ILE A 125 -1.40 -13.40 -9.52
C ILE A 125 -2.69 -12.95 -8.84
N SER A 126 -3.77 -13.67 -9.05
CA SER A 126 -5.07 -13.32 -8.47
C SER A 126 -5.11 -13.57 -6.95
N GLY A 127 -5.87 -12.76 -6.24
CA GLY A 127 -6.12 -12.94 -4.80
C GLY A 127 -5.06 -12.37 -3.87
N ILE A 128 -3.97 -11.79 -4.39
CA ILE A 128 -2.90 -11.23 -3.56
C ILE A 128 -2.82 -9.72 -3.66
N LYS A 129 -2.24 -9.09 -2.62
CA LYS A 129 -1.87 -7.67 -2.62
C LYS A 129 -0.37 -7.52 -2.46
N VAL A 130 0.23 -6.66 -3.27
CA VAL A 130 1.68 -6.49 -3.35
C VAL A 130 2.08 -5.12 -2.81
N PHE A 131 3.01 -5.12 -1.88
CA PHE A 131 3.53 -3.93 -1.22
C PHE A 131 5.06 -3.88 -1.33
N LYS A 132 5.62 -2.69 -1.47
CA LYS A 132 7.06 -2.44 -1.30
C LYS A 132 7.31 -2.01 0.14
N ASN A 133 8.13 -2.76 0.86
CA ASN A 133 8.49 -2.44 2.25
C ASN A 133 9.69 -1.50 2.30
N VAL A 134 10.86 -1.99 1.93
CA VAL A 134 12.11 -1.22 1.81
C VAL A 134 12.75 -1.50 0.44
N GLU A 135 13.93 -0.93 0.18
CA GLU A 135 14.55 -0.90 -1.16
C GLU A 135 14.47 -2.21 -1.96
N ARG A 136 14.66 -3.38 -1.30
CA ARG A 136 14.73 -4.70 -1.96
C ARG A 136 13.74 -5.70 -1.39
N GLU A 137 12.74 -5.25 -0.68
CA GLU A 137 11.76 -6.10 -0.03
C GLU A 137 10.38 -5.84 -0.57
N LEU A 138 9.75 -6.92 -0.99
CA LEU A 138 8.34 -6.95 -1.36
C LEU A 138 7.58 -7.78 -0.34
N VAL A 139 6.40 -7.31 0.01
CA VAL A 139 5.48 -8.02 0.88
C VAL A 139 4.23 -8.36 0.09
N VAL A 140 3.89 -9.63 0.10
CA VAL A 140 2.65 -10.15 -0.48
C VAL A 140 1.72 -10.49 0.66
N VAL A 141 0.51 -9.94 0.64
CA VAL A 141 -0.54 -10.26 1.61
C VAL A 141 -1.64 -11.04 0.92
N CYS A 142 -1.99 -12.19 1.49
CA CYS A 142 -3.00 -13.11 1.00
C CYS A 142 -4.16 -13.19 2.01
N PRO A 143 -5.40 -13.44 1.57
CA PRO A 143 -6.55 -13.57 2.46
C PRO A 143 -6.47 -14.79 3.38
N ASP A 144 -5.77 -15.83 2.96
CA ASP A 144 -5.66 -17.12 3.65
C ASP A 144 -4.36 -17.86 3.27
N GLU A 145 -4.09 -18.93 3.99
CA GLU A 145 -2.93 -19.80 3.80
C GLU A 145 -2.95 -20.52 2.44
N GLU A 146 -4.10 -20.98 1.96
CA GLU A 146 -4.24 -21.68 0.67
C GLU A 146 -3.83 -20.76 -0.50
N THR A 147 -4.29 -19.52 -0.47
CA THR A 147 -3.91 -18.51 -1.45
C THR A 147 -2.41 -18.20 -1.37
N LEU A 148 -1.84 -18.18 -0.16
CA LEU A 148 -0.42 -17.97 0.05
C LEU A 148 0.41 -19.12 -0.54
N GLU A 149 0.05 -20.37 -0.28
CA GLU A 149 0.76 -21.54 -0.82
C GLU A 149 0.77 -21.55 -2.35
N HIS A 150 -0.40 -21.30 -2.96
CA HIS A 150 -0.51 -21.22 -4.41
C HIS A 150 0.32 -20.07 -5.01
N ALA A 151 0.29 -18.90 -4.34
CA ALA A 151 1.11 -17.76 -4.77
C ALA A 151 2.60 -18.07 -4.63
N LEU A 152 3.01 -18.68 -3.51
CA LEU A 152 4.39 -19.05 -3.24
C LEU A 152 4.95 -20.05 -4.27
N GLU A 153 4.17 -21.04 -4.67
CA GLU A 153 4.56 -22.01 -5.70
C GLU A 153 4.84 -21.28 -7.03
N LYS A 154 3.93 -20.46 -7.49
CA LYS A 154 4.11 -19.67 -8.73
C LYS A 154 5.31 -18.71 -8.64
N ILE A 155 5.51 -18.10 -7.48
CA ILE A 155 6.62 -17.18 -7.24
C ILE A 155 7.94 -17.95 -7.31
N LYS A 156 8.06 -19.08 -6.62
CA LYS A 156 9.27 -19.91 -6.65
C LYS A 156 9.59 -20.39 -8.07
N GLU A 157 8.61 -20.96 -8.76
CA GLU A 157 8.77 -21.40 -10.16
C GLU A 157 9.27 -20.26 -11.07
N ARG A 158 8.72 -19.06 -10.90
CA ARG A 158 9.14 -17.90 -11.70
C ARG A 158 10.55 -17.44 -11.39
N PHE A 159 10.98 -17.51 -10.12
CA PHE A 159 12.33 -17.10 -9.69
C PHE A 159 13.42 -18.15 -10.02
N GLU A 160 13.07 -19.40 -10.31
CA GLU A 160 14.02 -20.39 -10.86
C GLU A 160 14.49 -19.99 -12.28
N GLY A 161 13.67 -19.23 -12.99
CA GLY A 161 13.98 -18.74 -14.33
C GLY A 161 14.61 -17.35 -14.32
N ALA A 162 15.40 -17.08 -15.35
CA ALA A 162 15.95 -15.75 -15.57
C ALA A 162 14.86 -14.73 -15.92
N TRP A 163 15.05 -13.48 -15.50
CA TRP A 163 14.18 -12.35 -15.81
C TRP A 163 14.74 -11.61 -17.02
N ASN A 164 14.01 -11.62 -18.12
CA ASN A 164 14.32 -10.81 -19.29
C ASN A 164 13.77 -9.41 -19.05
N ILE A 165 14.66 -8.46 -18.96
CA ILE A 165 14.37 -7.06 -18.64
C ILE A 165 14.72 -6.23 -19.85
N GLU A 166 13.78 -5.46 -20.37
CA GLU A 166 13.98 -4.59 -21.51
C GLU A 166 13.62 -3.14 -21.14
N GLU A 167 14.57 -2.23 -21.32
CA GLU A 167 14.40 -0.79 -21.14
C GLU A 167 15.04 -0.04 -22.31
N ASP A 168 14.29 0.85 -22.94
CA ASP A 168 14.75 1.75 -24.01
C ASP A 168 15.58 1.06 -25.13
N GLY A 169 15.17 -0.15 -25.50
CA GLY A 169 15.85 -0.93 -26.54
C GLY A 169 17.16 -1.59 -26.09
N LYS A 170 17.47 -1.57 -24.80
CA LYS A 170 18.56 -2.31 -24.17
C LYS A 170 17.97 -3.42 -23.32
N GLY A 171 18.11 -4.66 -23.77
CA GLY A 171 17.68 -5.84 -23.02
C GLY A 171 18.80 -6.41 -22.16
N GLY A 172 18.43 -6.98 -21.02
CA GLY A 172 19.32 -7.72 -20.14
C GLY A 172 18.60 -8.87 -19.45
N THR A 173 19.38 -9.86 -19.01
CA THR A 173 18.86 -11.00 -18.26
C THR A 173 19.42 -10.95 -16.84
N VAL A 174 18.54 -11.09 -15.85
CA VAL A 174 18.90 -11.09 -14.44
C VAL A 174 18.40 -12.37 -13.80
N THR A 175 19.27 -13.04 -13.03
CA THR A 175 18.90 -14.15 -12.16
C THR A 175 18.91 -13.65 -10.72
N LEU A 176 17.86 -13.98 -9.98
CA LEU A 176 17.63 -13.51 -8.63
C LEU A 176 17.44 -14.72 -7.70
N GLU A 177 18.08 -14.66 -6.55
CA GLU A 177 17.93 -15.66 -5.48
C GLU A 177 17.22 -14.99 -4.30
N PRO A 178 15.89 -14.98 -4.27
CA PRO A 178 15.16 -14.36 -3.17
C PRO A 178 15.17 -15.22 -1.92
N VAL A 179 15.13 -14.56 -0.78
CA VAL A 179 14.88 -15.19 0.50
C VAL A 179 13.45 -14.92 0.92
N TYR A 180 12.76 -15.94 1.41
CA TYR A 180 11.35 -15.88 1.77
C TYR A 180 11.17 -16.00 3.27
N LEU A 181 10.39 -15.08 3.85
CA LEU A 181 9.81 -15.24 5.19
C LEU A 181 8.30 -15.46 5.03
N ILE A 182 7.80 -16.55 5.55
CA ILE A 182 6.42 -16.97 5.42
C ILE A 182 5.74 -16.86 6.78
N MET A 183 4.64 -16.15 6.84
CA MET A 183 3.73 -16.08 7.97
C MET A 183 2.36 -16.57 7.49
N PRO A 184 2.02 -17.85 7.72
CA PRO A 184 0.80 -18.45 7.17
C PRO A 184 -0.47 -17.93 7.83
N ASP A 185 -0.36 -17.42 9.06
CA ASP A 185 -1.48 -16.89 9.82
C ASP A 185 -1.06 -15.63 10.60
N SER A 186 -1.85 -14.57 10.48
CA SER A 186 -1.65 -13.30 11.18
C SER A 186 -1.83 -13.39 12.69
N THR A 187 -2.47 -14.44 13.21
CA THR A 187 -2.66 -14.65 14.66
C THR A 187 -1.37 -14.91 15.42
N VAL A 188 -0.27 -15.22 14.72
CA VAL A 188 1.08 -15.33 15.28
C VAL A 188 1.58 -14.00 15.86
N ALA A 189 1.08 -12.89 15.35
CA ALA A 189 1.40 -11.54 15.80
C ALA A 189 0.17 -10.87 16.43
N ARG A 190 0.39 -10.02 17.44
CA ARG A 190 -0.68 -9.31 18.16
C ARG A 190 -1.18 -8.06 17.42
N GLY A 191 -0.55 -7.70 16.32
CA GLY A 191 -0.90 -6.52 15.54
C GLY A 191 0.10 -6.23 14.42
N ALA A 192 -0.24 -5.26 13.58
CA ALA A 192 0.54 -4.91 12.41
C ALA A 192 2.00 -4.51 12.72
N GLU A 193 2.23 -3.80 13.83
CA GLU A 193 3.57 -3.39 14.26
C GLU A 193 4.46 -4.58 14.60
N GLU A 194 3.91 -5.62 15.20
CA GLU A 194 4.65 -6.83 15.55
C GLU A 194 5.07 -7.60 14.29
N VAL A 195 4.23 -7.63 13.25
CA VAL A 195 4.59 -8.19 11.95
C VAL A 195 5.81 -7.47 11.36
N PHE A 196 5.85 -6.13 11.44
CA PHE A 196 7.03 -5.36 11.00
C PHE A 196 8.28 -5.65 11.83
N HIS A 197 8.12 -5.90 13.12
CA HIS A 197 9.23 -6.34 13.96
C HIS A 197 9.77 -7.70 13.52
N LEU A 198 8.91 -8.66 13.20
CA LEU A 198 9.32 -9.97 12.67
C LEU A 198 10.12 -9.81 11.38
N PHE A 199 9.69 -8.94 10.45
CA PHE A 199 10.46 -8.65 9.23
C PHE A 199 11.86 -8.09 9.53
N LYS A 200 11.98 -7.25 10.56
CA LYS A 200 13.26 -6.66 10.96
C LYS A 200 14.21 -7.69 11.58
N TYR A 201 13.71 -8.60 12.41
CA TYR A 201 14.52 -9.66 13.00
C TYR A 201 15.05 -10.63 11.95
N PHE A 202 14.25 -10.98 10.96
CA PHE A 202 14.65 -11.80 9.84
C PHE A 202 15.87 -11.25 9.07
N LYS A 203 16.00 -9.94 9.02
CA LYS A 203 17.15 -9.25 8.38
C LYS A 203 18.46 -9.39 9.14
N VAL A 204 18.40 -9.58 10.45
CA VAL A 204 19.60 -9.65 11.31
C VAL A 204 20.22 -11.04 11.31
N GLU A 205 19.42 -12.08 11.00
CA GLU A 205 19.89 -13.47 11.04
C GLU A 205 20.34 -14.02 9.67
N ASN A 206 20.12 -13.29 8.56
CA ASN A 206 20.52 -13.63 7.19
C ASN A 206 21.42 -12.55 6.56
#